data_71d8223a641dd33951adcb62ae0c6d39
#
_entry.id   71d8223a641dd33951adcb62ae0c6d39
#
_cell.length_a   1.000
_cell.length_b   1.000
_cell.length_c   1.000
_cell.angle_alpha   90.00
_cell.angle_beta   90.00
_cell.angle_gamma   90.00
#
_symmetry.space_group_name_H-M   'P 1'
#
loop_
_entity.id
_entity.type
_entity.pdbx_description
1 polymer ?
#
loop_
_entity_poly.entity_id
_entity_poly.type
_entity_poly.pdbx_seq_one_letter_code
_entity_poly.pdbx_strand_id
1 'polypeptide(L)'
;MNNDVPETLPAARSRAADLEQQLKLPDEGVSRLAQRCLELEQQVLNYQAALARHGSDNEPAALTLPQLFYDSGSGYSPRECLTVAEDAYDELTHEVSAVFTLPTDARALRLDPGELACCVTDLSISDERLECRAMNGIQLQEDCLLFLDVDPNLTVCSTVPFAAGMKFAVTYHYYPLGRFQHE
;
A
#
# COMPACT_ATOMS: atom_id res chain seq x y z
N MET A 1 -28.90 -40.97 -42.39
CA MET A 1 -28.00 -42.13 -42.18
C MET A 1 -26.79 -41.57 -41.47
N ASN A 2 -26.79 -41.67 -40.13
CA ASN A 2 -25.63 -41.32 -39.29
C ASN A 2 -24.67 -42.52 -39.33
N ASN A 3 -23.52 -42.35 -39.95
CA ASN A 3 -22.42 -43.29 -39.85
C ASN A 3 -21.67 -43.04 -38.52
N ASP A 4 -22.13 -43.66 -37.44
CA ASP A 4 -21.33 -43.85 -36.25
C ASP A 4 -20.25 -44.90 -36.55
N VAL A 5 -19.05 -44.42 -36.92
CA VAL A 5 -17.85 -45.28 -36.98
C VAL A 5 -17.47 -45.63 -35.54
N PRO A 6 -17.42 -46.91 -35.14
CA PRO A 6 -17.03 -47.26 -33.79
C PRO A 6 -15.59 -46.79 -33.52
N GLU A 7 -15.42 -45.99 -32.47
CA GLU A 7 -14.11 -45.50 -32.02
C GLU A 7 -13.20 -46.68 -31.71
N THR A 8 -12.02 -46.75 -32.35
CA THR A 8 -11.10 -47.85 -32.13
C THR A 8 -10.46 -47.75 -30.73
N LEU A 9 -10.25 -48.92 -30.08
CA LEU A 9 -9.70 -49.02 -28.71
C LEU A 9 -8.45 -48.13 -28.45
N PRO A 10 -7.50 -47.94 -29.42
CA PRO A 10 -6.39 -47.04 -29.26
C PRO A 10 -6.79 -45.55 -29.20
N ALA A 11 -7.79 -45.13 -29.98
CA ALA A 11 -8.28 -43.76 -30.01
C ALA A 11 -9.00 -43.41 -28.68
N ALA A 12 -9.77 -44.32 -28.13
CA ALA A 12 -10.43 -44.14 -26.83
C ALA A 12 -9.39 -44.02 -25.67
N ARG A 13 -8.29 -44.79 -25.72
CA ARG A 13 -7.19 -44.68 -24.72
C ARG A 13 -6.44 -43.36 -24.80
N SER A 14 -6.19 -42.88 -26.03
CA SER A 14 -5.52 -41.57 -26.22
C SER A 14 -6.39 -40.45 -25.67
N ARG A 15 -7.69 -40.49 -25.93
CA ARG A 15 -8.63 -39.47 -25.45
C ARG A 15 -8.84 -39.50 -23.93
N ALA A 16 -8.79 -40.69 -23.30
CA ALA A 16 -8.81 -40.83 -21.86
C ALA A 16 -7.54 -40.23 -21.22
N ALA A 17 -6.36 -40.45 -21.79
CA ALA A 17 -5.11 -39.88 -21.33
C ALA A 17 -5.07 -38.33 -21.46
N ASP A 18 -5.60 -37.78 -22.57
CA ASP A 18 -5.72 -36.33 -22.77
C ASP A 18 -6.70 -35.70 -21.76
N LEU A 19 -7.82 -36.36 -21.44
CA LEU A 19 -8.76 -35.90 -20.42
C LEU A 19 -8.18 -36.00 -19.02
N GLU A 20 -7.41 -37.02 -18.68
CA GLU A 20 -6.70 -37.12 -17.40
C GLU A 20 -5.64 -36.01 -17.27
N GLN A 21 -4.97 -35.64 -18.35
CA GLN A 21 -4.01 -34.54 -18.36
C GLN A 21 -4.69 -33.19 -18.21
N GLN A 22 -5.86 -32.97 -18.84
CA GLN A 22 -6.68 -31.77 -18.68
C GLN A 22 -7.28 -31.64 -17.27
N LEU A 23 -7.60 -32.74 -16.59
CA LEU A 23 -8.07 -32.75 -15.20
C LEU A 23 -6.96 -32.48 -14.18
N LYS A 24 -5.70 -32.83 -14.48
CA LYS A 24 -4.55 -32.52 -13.59
C LYS A 24 -4.18 -31.06 -13.54
N LEU A 25 -4.36 -30.31 -14.64
CA LEU A 25 -4.06 -28.88 -14.71
C LEU A 25 -4.90 -28.01 -13.74
N PRO A 26 -6.23 -28.24 -13.58
CA PRO A 26 -7.03 -27.54 -12.57
C PRO A 26 -6.59 -27.87 -11.13
N ASP A 27 -6.16 -29.10 -10.85
CA ASP A 27 -5.79 -29.54 -9.51
C ASP A 27 -4.49 -28.88 -9.03
N GLU A 28 -3.50 -28.69 -9.91
CA GLU A 28 -2.29 -27.94 -9.61
C GLU A 28 -2.59 -26.43 -9.38
N GLY A 29 -3.54 -25.86 -10.11
CA GLY A 29 -4.01 -24.49 -9.93
C GLY A 29 -4.70 -24.30 -8.57
N VAL A 30 -5.59 -25.23 -8.21
CA VAL A 30 -6.28 -25.23 -6.91
C VAL A 30 -5.29 -25.41 -5.77
N SER A 31 -4.31 -26.33 -5.91
CA SER A 31 -3.27 -26.53 -4.91
C SER A 31 -2.41 -25.29 -4.68
N ARG A 32 -2.02 -24.57 -5.75
CA ARG A 32 -1.27 -23.30 -5.64
C ARG A 32 -2.09 -22.21 -4.97
N LEU A 33 -3.38 -22.10 -5.32
CA LEU A 33 -4.28 -21.15 -4.68
C LEU A 33 -4.46 -21.46 -3.19
N ALA A 34 -4.68 -22.73 -2.84
CA ALA A 34 -4.80 -23.16 -1.45
C ALA A 34 -3.53 -22.87 -0.66
N GLN A 35 -2.35 -23.12 -1.23
CA GLN A 35 -1.08 -22.81 -0.60
C GLN A 35 -0.91 -21.30 -0.41
N ARG A 36 -1.28 -20.49 -1.41
CA ARG A 36 -1.22 -19.04 -1.32
C ARG A 36 -2.18 -18.47 -0.26
N CYS A 37 -3.39 -19.05 -0.15
CA CYS A 37 -4.32 -18.69 0.93
C CYS A 37 -3.72 -18.97 2.31
N LEU A 38 -3.11 -20.14 2.53
CA LEU A 38 -2.46 -20.47 3.80
C LEU A 38 -1.29 -19.54 4.12
N GLU A 39 -0.48 -19.16 3.11
CA GLU A 39 0.58 -18.18 3.29
C GLU A 39 0.04 -16.80 3.70
N LEU A 40 -1.05 -16.35 3.06
CA LEU A 40 -1.69 -15.08 3.39
C LEU A 40 -2.35 -15.11 4.78
N GLU A 41 -3.02 -16.21 5.13
CA GLU A 41 -3.58 -16.40 6.48
C GLU A 41 -2.48 -16.34 7.55
N GLN A 42 -1.33 -16.98 7.30
CA GLN A 42 -0.20 -16.93 8.24
C GLN A 42 0.39 -15.52 8.33
N GLN A 43 0.45 -14.77 7.22
CA GLN A 43 0.88 -13.38 7.23
C GLN A 43 -0.09 -12.52 8.06
N VAL A 44 -1.40 -12.66 7.85
CA VAL A 44 -2.42 -11.95 8.64
C VAL A 44 -2.29 -12.25 10.13
N LEU A 45 -2.10 -13.52 10.52
CA LEU A 45 -1.89 -13.90 11.92
C LEU A 45 -0.61 -13.27 12.52
N ASN A 46 0.46 -13.24 11.74
CA ASN A 46 1.71 -12.60 12.17
C ASN A 46 1.53 -11.09 12.35
N TYR A 47 0.78 -10.42 11.46
CA TYR A 47 0.46 -9.01 11.58
C TYR A 47 -0.44 -8.72 12.76
N GLN A 48 -1.48 -9.53 12.99
CA GLN A 48 -2.34 -9.41 14.16
C GLN A 48 -1.54 -9.58 15.46
N ALA A 49 -0.61 -10.54 15.50
CA ALA A 49 0.26 -10.73 16.67
C ALA A 49 1.26 -9.57 16.86
N ALA A 50 1.71 -8.94 15.79
CA ALA A 50 2.54 -7.73 15.86
C ALA A 50 1.73 -6.55 16.39
N LEU A 51 0.53 -6.32 15.84
CA LEU A 51 -0.40 -5.27 16.29
C LEU A 51 -0.79 -5.44 17.77
N ALA A 52 -1.05 -6.67 18.22
CA ALA A 52 -1.37 -6.95 19.63
C ALA A 52 -0.21 -6.64 20.60
N ARG A 53 1.04 -6.75 20.14
CA ARG A 53 2.23 -6.39 20.94
C ARG A 53 2.41 -4.88 21.07
N HIS A 54 2.04 -4.12 20.04
CA HIS A 54 2.12 -2.65 20.03
C HIS A 54 0.89 -1.98 20.67
N GLY A 55 -0.24 -2.68 20.78
CA GLY A 55 -1.50 -2.16 21.34
C GLY A 55 -1.57 -2.12 22.88
N SER A 56 -0.48 -2.43 23.61
CA SER A 56 -0.47 -2.55 25.08
C SER A 56 -0.21 -1.24 25.83
N ASP A 57 0.21 -0.16 25.18
CA ASP A 57 0.42 1.14 25.84
C ASP A 57 -0.71 2.09 25.44
N ASN A 58 -1.75 2.10 26.26
CA ASN A 58 -3.02 2.81 26.09
C ASN A 58 -2.93 4.31 26.39
N GLU A 59 -2.25 5.09 25.58
CA GLU A 59 -2.72 6.45 25.32
C GLU A 59 -3.24 6.52 23.87
N PRO A 60 -4.39 7.17 23.62
CA PRO A 60 -4.79 7.42 22.25
C PRO A 60 -3.71 8.31 21.64
N ALA A 61 -2.82 7.71 20.86
CA ALA A 61 -1.82 8.48 20.14
C ALA A 61 -2.55 9.57 19.37
N ALA A 62 -2.22 10.82 19.66
CA ALA A 62 -2.80 11.95 18.96
C ALA A 62 -2.56 11.74 17.46
N LEU A 63 -3.60 11.94 16.65
CA LEU A 63 -3.47 11.83 15.20
C LEU A 63 -2.43 12.86 14.77
N THR A 64 -1.30 12.39 14.28
CA THR A 64 -0.25 13.27 13.77
C THR A 64 -0.59 13.64 12.34
N LEU A 65 -0.61 14.94 12.06
CA LEU A 65 -0.86 15.50 10.75
C LEU A 65 0.29 15.19 9.79
N PRO A 66 0.04 15.15 8.48
CA PRO A 66 1.08 14.88 7.50
C PRO A 66 2.20 15.92 7.55
N GLN A 67 3.42 15.43 7.36
CA GLN A 67 4.63 16.22 7.35
C GLN A 67 5.39 16.02 6.04
N LEU A 68 5.92 17.10 5.47
CA LEU A 68 6.80 17.04 4.32
C LEU A 68 8.21 17.46 4.72
N PHE A 69 9.13 16.52 4.71
CA PHE A 69 10.55 16.78 4.90
C PHE A 69 11.19 17.08 3.55
N TYR A 70 12.08 18.09 3.53
CA TYR A 70 12.87 18.41 2.35
C TYR A 70 14.37 18.41 2.69
N ASP A 71 15.18 17.83 1.81
CA ASP A 71 16.63 17.81 1.94
C ASP A 71 17.23 18.92 1.07
N SER A 72 17.72 19.99 1.69
CA SER A 72 18.43 21.06 0.98
C SER A 72 19.91 20.72 0.70
N GLY A 73 20.39 19.56 1.14
CA GLY A 73 21.75 19.07 0.86
C GLY A 73 22.47 18.41 2.02
N SER A 74 21.85 18.36 3.22
CA SER A 74 22.43 17.77 4.45
C SER A 74 21.73 16.48 4.91
N GLY A 75 20.76 16.00 4.15
CA GLY A 75 19.82 14.95 4.55
C GLY A 75 18.60 15.53 5.26
N TYR A 76 17.62 14.66 5.54
CA TYR A 76 16.40 15.06 6.23
C TYR A 76 16.68 15.45 7.68
N SER A 77 16.10 16.55 8.12
CA SER A 77 16.20 17.01 9.50
C SER A 77 14.87 17.59 10.00
N PRO A 78 14.60 17.60 11.31
CA PRO A 78 13.40 18.22 11.87
C PRO A 78 13.27 19.72 11.60
N ARG A 79 14.37 20.40 11.22
CA ARG A 79 14.37 21.83 10.85
C ARG A 79 13.92 22.05 9.42
N GLU A 80 14.01 21.04 8.58
CA GLU A 80 13.63 21.03 7.16
C GLU A 80 12.34 20.24 6.99
N CYS A 81 11.31 20.60 7.77
CA CYS A 81 10.01 19.99 7.80
C CYS A 81 8.92 21.05 7.61
N LEU A 82 7.97 20.75 6.78
CA LEU A 82 6.74 21.50 6.57
C LEU A 82 5.58 20.74 7.20
N THR A 83 4.84 21.42 8.07
CA THR A 83 3.62 20.90 8.70
C THR A 83 2.39 21.58 8.10
N VAL A 84 1.26 20.94 8.19
CA VAL A 84 -0.04 21.48 7.73
C VAL A 84 -0.91 21.90 8.91
N ALA A 85 -1.98 22.63 8.63
CA ALA A 85 -2.95 23.03 9.64
C ALA A 85 -3.80 21.85 10.12
N GLU A 86 -4.42 21.96 11.29
CA GLU A 86 -5.21 20.90 11.92
C GLU A 86 -6.45 20.48 11.11
N ASP A 87 -6.94 21.34 10.23
CA ASP A 87 -8.06 21.08 9.32
C ASP A 87 -7.68 20.26 8.07
N ALA A 88 -6.44 19.84 7.96
CA ALA A 88 -5.99 18.99 6.84
C ALA A 88 -6.55 17.55 6.87
N TYR A 89 -7.12 17.11 8.00
CA TYR A 89 -7.69 15.79 8.18
C TYR A 89 -9.17 15.86 8.54
N ASP A 90 -10.00 15.17 7.77
CA ASP A 90 -11.41 14.97 8.06
C ASP A 90 -11.63 13.61 8.75
N GLU A 91 -12.05 13.64 10.02
CA GLU A 91 -12.29 12.44 10.83
C GLU A 91 -13.46 11.58 10.33
N LEU A 92 -14.42 12.17 9.60
CA LEU A 92 -15.60 11.44 9.12
C LEU A 92 -15.29 10.66 7.85
N THR A 93 -14.52 11.26 6.96
CA THR A 93 -14.16 10.65 5.66
C THR A 93 -12.80 9.97 5.71
N HIS A 94 -11.98 10.22 6.75
CA HIS A 94 -10.57 9.87 6.83
C HIS A 94 -9.71 10.50 5.74
N GLU A 95 -10.22 11.51 5.06
CA GLU A 95 -9.50 12.21 4.01
C GLU A 95 -8.49 13.18 4.61
N VAL A 96 -7.28 13.15 4.05
CA VAL A 96 -6.22 14.12 4.29
C VAL A 96 -6.07 14.95 3.03
N SER A 97 -6.08 16.29 3.19
CA SER A 97 -5.79 17.24 2.13
C SER A 97 -4.76 18.24 2.61
N ALA A 98 -3.54 18.15 2.08
CA ALA A 98 -2.40 18.94 2.51
C ALA A 98 -1.80 19.71 1.35
N VAL A 99 -1.49 21.01 1.55
CA VAL A 99 -0.84 21.85 0.55
C VAL A 99 0.54 22.24 1.06
N PHE A 100 1.57 21.94 0.29
CA PHE A 100 2.95 22.25 0.60
C PHE A 100 3.51 23.29 -0.38
N THR A 101 4.38 24.16 0.12
CA THR A 101 5.15 25.10 -0.70
C THR A 101 6.60 25.03 -0.24
N LEU A 102 7.53 24.66 -1.13
CA LEU A 102 8.95 24.54 -0.80
C LEU A 102 9.56 25.91 -0.51
N PRO A 103 10.22 26.08 0.64
CA PRO A 103 10.84 27.36 1.00
C PRO A 103 12.18 27.60 0.27
N THR A 104 12.82 26.53 -0.20
CA THR A 104 14.11 26.52 -0.88
C THR A 104 14.18 25.38 -1.87
N ASP A 105 15.22 25.36 -2.70
CA ASP A 105 15.53 24.21 -3.55
C ASP A 105 15.82 22.99 -2.69
N ALA A 106 15.37 21.83 -3.13
CA ALA A 106 15.58 20.56 -2.44
C ALA A 106 16.14 19.49 -3.40
N ARG A 107 16.92 18.57 -2.84
CA ARG A 107 17.45 17.39 -3.55
C ARG A 107 16.50 16.23 -3.50
N ALA A 108 15.78 16.11 -2.39
CA ALA A 108 14.83 15.04 -2.14
C ALA A 108 13.68 15.52 -1.24
N LEU A 109 12.52 14.89 -1.39
CA LEU A 109 11.35 15.11 -0.55
C LEU A 109 10.89 13.79 0.03
N ARG A 110 10.46 13.80 1.30
CA ARG A 110 9.83 12.69 2.01
C ARG A 110 8.52 13.17 2.61
N LEU A 111 7.45 12.49 2.30
CA LEU A 111 6.13 12.71 2.89
C LEU A 111 5.91 11.64 3.98
N ASP A 112 5.66 12.07 5.19
CA ASP A 112 5.24 11.23 6.31
C ASP A 112 3.73 11.44 6.47
N PRO A 113 2.89 10.45 6.10
CA PRO A 113 1.43 10.61 6.13
C PRO A 113 0.84 10.65 7.54
N GLY A 114 1.62 10.30 8.53
CA GLY A 114 1.28 10.25 9.95
C GLY A 114 2.38 9.54 10.72
N GLU A 115 2.22 9.35 12.03
CA GLU A 115 3.22 8.67 12.88
C GLU A 115 2.83 7.23 13.24
N LEU A 116 1.60 6.82 12.94
CA LEU A 116 1.08 5.50 13.32
C LEU A 116 1.17 4.51 12.16
N ALA A 117 1.28 3.23 12.51
CA ALA A 117 1.00 2.16 11.56
C ALA A 117 -0.37 2.39 10.93
N CYS A 118 -0.46 2.35 9.60
CA CYS A 118 -1.65 2.79 8.88
C CYS A 118 -1.83 2.11 7.53
N CYS A 119 -3.03 2.26 6.99
CA CYS A 119 -3.32 2.05 5.59
C CYS A 119 -3.55 3.42 4.95
N VAL A 120 -2.91 3.67 3.81
CA VAL A 120 -3.09 4.86 2.97
C VAL A 120 -3.69 4.42 1.66
N THR A 121 -4.83 5.03 1.27
CA THR A 121 -5.48 4.74 -0.01
C THR A 121 -5.70 6.00 -0.82
N ASP A 122 -5.92 5.85 -2.12
CA ASP A 122 -6.28 6.93 -3.06
C ASP A 122 -5.29 8.10 -3.04
N LEU A 123 -3.99 7.78 -2.87
CA LEU A 123 -2.93 8.77 -2.78
C LEU A 123 -2.77 9.50 -4.13
N SER A 124 -2.93 10.81 -4.10
CA SER A 124 -2.86 11.68 -5.27
C SER A 124 -2.01 12.92 -4.99
N ILE A 125 -1.27 13.36 -5.98
CA ILE A 125 -0.54 14.63 -5.99
C ILE A 125 -1.07 15.51 -7.12
N SER A 126 -1.30 16.80 -6.84
CA SER A 126 -1.85 17.73 -7.82
C SER A 126 -0.92 18.09 -8.98
N ASP A 127 0.37 17.83 -8.86
CA ASP A 127 1.38 18.08 -9.90
C ASP A 127 1.75 16.74 -10.55
N GLU A 128 1.37 16.54 -11.80
CA GLU A 128 1.63 15.30 -12.58
C GLU A 128 3.11 14.96 -12.80
N ARG A 129 4.01 15.92 -12.52
CA ARG A 129 5.46 15.71 -12.55
C ARG A 129 5.98 15.01 -11.30
N LEU A 130 5.15 14.90 -10.26
CA LEU A 130 5.46 14.31 -8.97
C LEU A 130 4.73 12.96 -8.80
N GLU A 131 5.37 12.03 -8.10
CA GLU A 131 4.84 10.72 -7.75
C GLU A 131 5.28 10.34 -6.33
N CYS A 132 4.37 9.81 -5.50
CA CYS A 132 4.73 9.24 -4.22
C CYS A 132 4.97 7.74 -4.33
N ARG A 133 6.04 7.27 -3.65
CA ARG A 133 6.34 5.83 -3.53
C ARG A 133 6.64 5.47 -2.09
N ALA A 134 6.09 4.36 -1.63
CA ALA A 134 6.37 3.86 -0.28
C ALA A 134 7.86 3.57 -0.09
N MET A 135 8.45 4.02 1.03
CA MET A 135 9.82 3.67 1.42
C MET A 135 9.84 2.43 2.34
N ASN A 136 8.95 2.39 3.32
CA ASN A 136 8.85 1.31 4.31
C ASN A 136 7.45 0.67 4.34
N GLY A 137 6.61 0.93 3.33
CA GLY A 137 5.27 0.35 3.19
C GLY A 137 5.22 -0.81 2.20
N ILE A 138 4.13 -1.53 2.25
CA ILE A 138 3.79 -2.64 1.35
C ILE A 138 2.68 -2.19 0.41
N GLN A 139 2.90 -2.27 -0.88
CA GLN A 139 1.85 -2.06 -1.87
C GLN A 139 0.93 -3.27 -1.90
N LEU A 140 -0.33 -3.13 -1.45
CA LEU A 140 -1.31 -4.20 -1.47
C LEU A 140 -2.07 -4.24 -2.81
N GLN A 141 -2.47 -3.07 -3.29
CA GLN A 141 -3.17 -2.85 -4.57
C GLN A 141 -2.65 -1.56 -5.18
N GLU A 142 -3.08 -1.24 -6.40
CA GLU A 142 -2.64 -0.04 -7.13
C GLU A 142 -2.80 1.24 -6.27
N ASP A 143 -3.90 1.33 -5.52
CA ASP A 143 -4.27 2.50 -4.71
C ASP A 143 -4.15 2.28 -3.20
N CYS A 144 -3.49 1.21 -2.73
CA CYS A 144 -3.46 0.85 -1.32
C CYS A 144 -2.04 0.55 -0.83
N LEU A 145 -1.56 1.36 0.10
CA LEU A 145 -0.28 1.21 0.80
C LEU A 145 -0.52 0.84 2.27
N LEU A 146 0.12 -0.21 2.74
CA LEU A 146 0.07 -0.66 4.12
C LEU A 146 1.41 -0.40 4.81
N PHE A 147 1.39 0.35 5.90
CA PHE A 147 2.52 0.59 6.79
C PHE A 147 2.27 -0.11 8.12
N LEU A 148 3.12 -1.08 8.45
CA LEU A 148 2.96 -1.92 9.64
C LEU A 148 3.74 -1.37 10.83
N ASP A 149 4.78 -0.60 10.55
CA ASP A 149 5.58 0.06 11.56
C ASP A 149 5.07 1.48 11.81
N VAL A 150 5.38 2.02 12.97
CA VAL A 150 5.28 3.45 13.24
C VAL A 150 6.26 4.20 12.33
N ASP A 151 6.00 5.48 12.08
CA ASP A 151 6.79 6.31 11.17
C ASP A 151 6.69 5.87 9.68
N PRO A 152 5.48 5.86 9.09
CA PRO A 152 5.27 5.58 7.68
C PRO A 152 5.91 6.65 6.80
N ASN A 153 6.67 6.23 5.79
CA ASN A 153 7.44 7.14 4.94
C ASN A 153 7.18 6.89 3.46
N LEU A 154 7.02 8.00 2.72
CA LEU A 154 6.86 8.03 1.27
C LEU A 154 7.95 8.91 0.66
N THR A 155 8.65 8.43 -0.35
CA THR A 155 9.50 9.27 -1.19
C THR A 155 8.65 9.97 -2.24
N VAL A 156 8.83 11.29 -2.39
CA VAL A 156 8.30 12.04 -3.53
C VAL A 156 9.32 12.01 -4.66
N CYS A 157 8.99 11.33 -5.74
CA CYS A 157 9.79 11.30 -6.97
C CYS A 157 9.37 12.46 -7.88
N SER A 158 10.32 13.03 -8.64
CA SER A 158 10.05 14.12 -9.56
C SER A 158 10.78 13.93 -10.87
N THR A 159 10.15 14.34 -11.98
CA THR A 159 10.78 14.44 -13.30
C THR A 159 11.49 15.79 -13.53
N VAL A 160 11.35 16.73 -12.59
CA VAL A 160 11.96 18.06 -12.61
C VAL A 160 12.64 18.35 -11.26
N PRO A 161 13.60 19.29 -11.18
CA PRO A 161 14.18 19.69 -9.90
C PRO A 161 13.14 20.25 -8.93
N PHE A 162 13.29 19.95 -7.64
CA PHE A 162 12.47 20.55 -6.59
C PHE A 162 12.96 21.98 -6.32
N ALA A 163 12.29 22.98 -6.89
CA ALA A 163 12.69 24.37 -6.79
C ALA A 163 11.96 25.12 -5.68
N ALA A 164 12.60 26.13 -5.12
CA ALA A 164 11.96 27.07 -4.20
C ALA A 164 10.67 27.65 -4.80
N GLY A 165 9.61 27.73 -3.99
CA GLY A 165 8.28 28.16 -4.43
C GLY A 165 7.46 27.11 -5.15
N MET A 166 7.98 25.88 -5.39
CA MET A 166 7.18 24.77 -5.90
C MET A 166 6.03 24.49 -4.94
N LYS A 167 4.80 24.48 -5.47
CA LYS A 167 3.58 24.29 -4.70
C LYS A 167 2.80 23.11 -5.27
N PHE A 168 2.37 22.20 -4.39
CA PHE A 168 1.54 21.05 -4.74
C PHE A 168 0.63 20.68 -3.58
N ALA A 169 -0.50 20.06 -3.89
CA ALA A 169 -1.39 19.44 -2.93
C ALA A 169 -1.20 17.93 -2.94
N VAL A 170 -1.37 17.31 -1.78
CA VAL A 170 -1.43 15.85 -1.61
C VAL A 170 -2.75 15.51 -0.96
N THR A 171 -3.47 14.54 -1.53
CA THR A 171 -4.72 14.01 -0.97
C THR A 171 -4.63 12.51 -0.85
N TYR A 172 -5.17 11.95 0.23
CA TYR A 172 -5.25 10.51 0.47
C TYR A 172 -6.24 10.22 1.60
N HIS A 173 -6.67 8.96 1.73
CA HIS A 173 -7.37 8.51 2.92
C HIS A 173 -6.39 7.84 3.87
N TYR A 174 -6.47 8.17 5.16
CA TYR A 174 -5.57 7.69 6.21
C TYR A 174 -6.34 6.88 7.25
N TYR A 175 -6.02 5.60 7.37
CA TYR A 175 -6.66 4.67 8.30
C TYR A 175 -5.61 4.15 9.30
N PRO A 176 -5.52 4.71 10.53
CA PRO A 176 -4.60 4.22 11.55
C PRO A 176 -4.99 2.83 12.02
N LEU A 177 -4.06 1.88 12.05
CA LEU A 177 -4.31 0.47 12.41
C LEU A 177 -4.56 0.26 13.91
N GLY A 178 -4.19 1.19 14.77
CA GLY A 178 -4.35 1.09 16.23
C GLY A 178 -5.73 1.46 16.77
N ARG A 179 -6.68 1.93 15.93
CA ARG A 179 -8.01 2.39 16.37
C ARG A 179 -9.14 1.36 16.19
N PHE A 180 -8.87 0.17 15.69
CA PHE A 180 -9.90 -0.89 15.64
C PHE A 180 -10.03 -1.55 17.01
N GLN A 181 -10.62 -0.84 17.96
CA GLN A 181 -11.18 -1.48 19.16
C GLN A 181 -12.53 -2.06 18.73
N HIS A 182 -12.63 -3.37 18.74
CA HIS A 182 -13.91 -4.06 18.63
C HIS A 182 -14.79 -3.64 19.82
N GLU A 183 -15.92 -2.96 19.56
CA GLU A 183 -17.06 -2.95 20.44
C GLU A 183 -17.77 -4.30 20.44
#